data_8dfdc3102d5be3d6e10b402a0512ec0b
#
_entry.id   8dfdc3102d5be3d6e10b402a0512ec0b
#
_cell.length_a   1.000
_cell.length_b   1.000
_cell.length_c   1.000
_cell.angle_alpha   90.00
_cell.angle_beta   90.00
_cell.angle_gamma   90.00
#
_symmetry.space_group_name_H-M   'P 1'
#
loop_
_entity.id
_entity.type
_entity.pdbx_description
1 polymer ?
#
loop_
_entity_poly.entity_id
_entity_poly.type
_entity_poly.pdbx_seq_one_letter_code
_entity_poly.pdbx_strand_id
1 'polypeptide(L)'
;MSIQFVIVVLYIFLLFAISLYAKRKAAGGSVNFLFGGRQMNALLVAANVAGLAVGAASTIGVAENAFTAGIAAGWYNAAWAAGALVMGVLAAGKYREMDCTTIPELFERYYDKKGRVISVIGLITIQLVITSMQYLAGGAILSSMLPEVFSFTGGMITSAIVFVGITLIGGLWSSGLSNIVSVALIYAGVVTGTVLTVKQQGGLSTIAAQLPPGTDWFTPLGGLGFATIAGWFVVMITQSLSAQGPVQIACAASSAKAAKRGFIWGAILIFPIGFLCAIMGLAARVAYPEVQATLALPKIIMGLDPVISGITLAALWAADVSTACTLLLGAGTLFAQDIYKRFINPALTENKYVIINRVTILALGFFTLWLAFNAVGILKTLLLGLSLTTAFTLVFLCTIFLPGLCRRNSAFYTTLAGMLTLLAWQLIPEIRIVAHPIYLEWLVCIVTFLAVAVIDPQKITIPAKSTQTTQ
;
A
#
# COMPACT_ATOMS: atom_id res chain seq x y z
N MET A 1 22.14 -26.93 1.60
CA MET A 1 21.15 -25.87 1.31
C MET A 1 19.98 -26.09 2.25
N SER A 2 19.56 -25.08 2.97
CA SER A 2 18.39 -25.20 3.87
C SER A 2 17.11 -25.41 3.05
N ILE A 3 16.15 -26.15 3.61
CA ILE A 3 14.86 -26.40 2.96
C ILE A 3 14.11 -25.07 2.69
N GLN A 4 14.25 -24.11 3.59
CA GLN A 4 13.68 -22.77 3.46
C GLN A 4 14.21 -22.06 2.20
N PHE A 5 15.52 -22.16 1.93
CA PHE A 5 16.13 -21.60 0.73
C PHE A 5 15.53 -22.18 -0.55
N VAL A 6 15.41 -23.50 -0.60
CA VAL A 6 14.81 -24.18 -1.77
C VAL A 6 13.37 -23.69 -1.99
N ILE A 7 12.58 -23.57 -0.92
CA ILE A 7 11.18 -23.11 -1.00
C ILE A 7 11.10 -21.68 -1.56
N VAL A 8 11.95 -20.77 -1.07
CA VAL A 8 11.97 -19.37 -1.57
C VAL A 8 12.41 -19.31 -3.02
N VAL A 9 13.44 -20.03 -3.40
CA VAL A 9 13.92 -20.08 -4.79
C VAL A 9 12.82 -20.60 -5.72
N LEU A 10 12.16 -21.70 -5.36
CA LEU A 10 11.03 -22.26 -6.11
C LEU A 10 9.89 -21.26 -6.21
N TYR A 11 9.61 -20.53 -5.12
CA TYR A 11 8.57 -19.51 -5.13
C TYR A 11 8.92 -18.31 -6.04
N ILE A 12 10.18 -17.85 -6.02
CA ILE A 12 10.66 -16.81 -6.96
C ILE A 12 10.46 -17.27 -8.40
N PHE A 13 10.86 -18.51 -8.73
CA PHE A 13 10.65 -19.07 -10.06
C PHE A 13 9.17 -19.12 -10.44
N LEU A 14 8.29 -19.50 -9.52
CA LEU A 14 6.84 -19.48 -9.74
C LEU A 14 6.33 -18.08 -10.07
N LEU A 15 6.75 -17.04 -9.32
CA LEU A 15 6.36 -15.66 -9.57
C LEU A 15 6.85 -15.17 -10.94
N PHE A 16 8.09 -15.50 -11.32
CA PHE A 16 8.61 -15.16 -12.65
C PHE A 16 7.85 -15.91 -13.76
N ALA A 17 7.51 -17.19 -13.57
CA ALA A 17 6.72 -17.96 -14.52
C ALA A 17 5.31 -17.36 -14.71
N ILE A 18 4.63 -16.98 -13.60
CA ILE A 18 3.35 -16.27 -13.65
C ILE A 18 3.51 -14.93 -14.39
N SER A 19 4.59 -14.20 -14.14
CA SER A 19 4.85 -12.90 -14.77
C SER A 19 5.11 -13.05 -16.27
N LEU A 20 5.82 -14.08 -16.70
CA LEU A 20 6.02 -14.39 -18.13
C LEU A 20 4.74 -14.81 -18.81
N TYR A 21 3.88 -15.60 -18.14
CA TYR A 21 2.53 -15.90 -18.64
C TYR A 21 1.67 -14.62 -18.77
N ALA A 22 1.69 -13.79 -17.73
CA ALA A 22 0.96 -12.51 -17.70
C ALA A 22 1.43 -11.55 -18.80
N LYS A 23 2.72 -11.58 -19.19
CA LYS A 23 3.27 -10.77 -20.28
C LYS A 23 2.49 -10.92 -21.58
N ARG A 24 2.00 -12.13 -21.89
CA ARG A 24 1.16 -12.39 -23.08
C ARG A 24 -0.17 -11.64 -23.01
N LYS A 25 -0.78 -11.55 -21.81
CA LYS A 25 -2.03 -10.81 -21.59
C LYS A 25 -1.81 -9.29 -21.50
N ALA A 26 -0.65 -8.86 -21.03
CA ALA A 26 -0.25 -7.45 -20.98
C ALA A 26 0.15 -6.88 -22.36
N ALA A 27 0.36 -7.73 -23.35
CA ALA A 27 0.63 -7.33 -24.73
C ALA A 27 -0.59 -6.63 -25.35
N GLY A 28 -0.34 -5.66 -26.25
CA GLY A 28 -1.43 -4.95 -26.94
C GLY A 28 -1.70 -3.54 -26.45
N GLY A 29 -0.74 -2.92 -25.72
CA GLY A 29 -0.77 -1.50 -25.41
C GLY A 29 -0.83 -1.16 -23.91
N SER A 30 -0.86 0.14 -23.63
CA SER A 30 -0.79 0.68 -22.27
C SER A 30 -1.97 0.26 -21.40
N VAL A 31 -3.18 0.18 -21.92
CA VAL A 31 -4.39 -0.22 -21.18
C VAL A 31 -4.27 -1.65 -20.66
N ASN A 32 -3.73 -2.57 -21.47
CA ASN A 32 -3.50 -3.95 -21.04
C ASN A 32 -2.40 -4.03 -19.97
N PHE A 33 -1.33 -3.28 -20.14
CA PHE A 33 -0.22 -3.27 -19.18
C PHE A 33 -0.58 -2.63 -17.84
N LEU A 34 -1.26 -1.46 -17.86
CA LEU A 34 -1.55 -0.66 -16.66
C LEU A 34 -2.84 -1.06 -15.94
N PHE A 35 -3.86 -1.50 -16.68
CA PHE A 35 -5.21 -1.75 -16.15
C PHE A 35 -5.73 -3.17 -16.42
N GLY A 36 -4.85 -4.08 -16.84
CA GLY A 36 -5.26 -5.44 -17.16
C GLY A 36 -6.39 -5.49 -18.21
N GLY A 37 -6.36 -4.59 -19.20
CA GLY A 37 -7.39 -4.46 -20.22
C GLY A 37 -8.78 -4.07 -19.68
N ARG A 38 -8.87 -3.65 -18.42
CA ARG A 38 -10.14 -3.38 -17.71
C ARG A 38 -11.07 -4.60 -17.67
N GLN A 39 -10.48 -5.79 -17.54
CA GLN A 39 -11.21 -7.07 -17.59
C GLN A 39 -11.20 -7.83 -16.25
N MET A 40 -10.71 -7.19 -15.16
CA MET A 40 -10.61 -7.85 -13.87
C MET A 40 -12.00 -8.10 -13.27
N ASN A 41 -12.31 -9.37 -13.03
CA ASN A 41 -13.51 -9.77 -12.29
C ASN A 41 -13.37 -9.44 -10.80
N ALA A 42 -14.45 -9.61 -10.01
CA ALA A 42 -14.46 -9.27 -8.60
C ALA A 42 -13.40 -10.04 -7.78
N LEU A 43 -13.09 -11.29 -8.13
CA LEU A 43 -12.07 -12.10 -7.44
C LEU A 43 -10.66 -11.55 -7.69
N LEU A 44 -10.33 -11.22 -8.94
CA LEU A 44 -9.05 -10.59 -9.28
C LEU A 44 -8.90 -9.21 -8.62
N VAL A 45 -9.97 -8.42 -8.58
CA VAL A 45 -9.98 -7.13 -7.85
C VAL A 45 -9.73 -7.37 -6.36
N ALA A 46 -10.42 -8.34 -5.73
CA ALA A 46 -10.23 -8.67 -4.32
C ALA A 46 -8.80 -9.14 -4.02
N ALA A 47 -8.23 -10.00 -4.85
CA ALA A 47 -6.86 -10.45 -4.73
C ALA A 47 -5.85 -9.30 -4.87
N ASN A 48 -6.08 -8.34 -5.79
CA ASN A 48 -5.24 -7.16 -5.92
C ASN A 48 -5.38 -6.20 -4.73
N VAL A 49 -6.60 -6.00 -4.21
CA VAL A 49 -6.83 -5.17 -3.01
C VAL A 49 -6.16 -5.79 -1.79
N ALA A 50 -6.33 -7.10 -1.58
CA ALA A 50 -5.67 -7.81 -0.49
C ALA A 50 -4.14 -7.84 -0.67
N GLY A 51 -3.64 -8.12 -1.88
CA GLY A 51 -2.20 -8.13 -2.18
C GLY A 51 -1.53 -6.76 -2.09
N LEU A 52 -2.28 -5.67 -2.32
CA LEU A 52 -1.79 -4.31 -2.09
C LEU A 52 -1.71 -3.98 -0.59
N ALA A 53 -2.69 -4.41 0.18
CA ALA A 53 -2.82 -4.08 1.60
C ALA A 53 -1.97 -4.98 2.51
N VAL A 54 -1.87 -6.27 2.18
CA VAL A 54 -1.14 -7.27 2.98
C VAL A 54 0.30 -7.36 2.47
N GLY A 55 1.10 -6.36 2.80
CA GLY A 55 2.54 -6.28 2.56
C GLY A 55 3.29 -6.08 3.88
N ALA A 56 4.48 -5.49 3.79
CA ALA A 56 5.40 -5.27 4.92
C ALA A 56 4.74 -4.70 6.18
N ALA A 57 3.95 -3.65 6.03
CA ALA A 57 3.32 -2.98 7.16
C ALA A 57 2.24 -3.84 7.84
N SER A 58 1.46 -4.57 7.05
CA SER A 58 0.36 -5.43 7.53
C SER A 58 0.83 -6.73 8.17
N THR A 59 2.08 -7.09 8.00
CA THR A 59 2.68 -8.33 8.51
C THR A 59 3.83 -8.01 9.47
N ILE A 60 5.02 -7.72 8.95
CA ILE A 60 6.21 -7.43 9.76
C ILE A 60 6.01 -6.17 10.60
N GLY A 61 5.48 -5.08 10.02
CA GLY A 61 5.25 -3.83 10.73
C GLY A 61 4.20 -3.95 11.85
N VAL A 62 3.17 -4.76 11.66
CA VAL A 62 2.20 -5.07 12.73
C VAL A 62 2.85 -5.90 13.83
N ALA A 63 3.63 -6.93 13.50
CA ALA A 63 4.33 -7.74 14.49
C ALA A 63 5.42 -6.93 15.22
N GLU A 64 6.16 -6.06 14.53
CA GLU A 64 7.10 -5.08 15.09
C GLU A 64 6.41 -4.19 16.14
N ASN A 65 5.24 -3.68 15.81
CA ASN A 65 4.47 -2.83 16.71
C ASN A 65 3.87 -3.64 17.87
N ALA A 66 3.40 -4.86 17.62
CA ALA A 66 2.87 -5.73 18.66
C ALA A 66 3.94 -6.18 19.67
N PHE A 67 5.17 -6.36 19.21
CA PHE A 67 6.33 -6.65 20.05
C PHE A 67 6.59 -5.58 21.12
N THR A 68 6.15 -4.34 20.90
CA THR A 68 6.35 -3.20 21.80
C THR A 68 5.07 -2.67 22.43
N ALA A 69 3.92 -2.75 21.76
CA ALA A 69 2.67 -2.08 22.15
C ALA A 69 1.46 -3.03 22.28
N GLY A 70 1.61 -4.33 22.00
CA GLY A 70 0.57 -5.31 22.23
C GLY A 70 -0.34 -5.62 21.04
N ILE A 71 -1.40 -6.39 21.31
CA ILE A 71 -2.36 -6.89 20.31
C ILE A 71 -3.06 -5.77 19.53
N ALA A 72 -3.14 -4.57 20.12
CA ALA A 72 -3.71 -3.38 19.49
C ALA A 72 -3.08 -3.03 18.13
N ALA A 73 -1.83 -3.48 17.85
CA ALA A 73 -1.20 -3.32 16.55
C ALA A 73 -2.02 -3.96 15.40
N GLY A 74 -2.80 -5.00 15.68
CA GLY A 74 -3.68 -5.65 14.70
C GLY A 74 -4.77 -4.74 14.13
N TRP A 75 -5.12 -3.65 14.81
CA TRP A 75 -6.07 -2.65 14.30
C TRP A 75 -5.61 -1.96 13.02
N TYR A 76 -4.32 -2.02 12.69
CA TYR A 76 -3.82 -1.51 11.41
C TYR A 76 -4.51 -2.18 10.21
N ASN A 77 -4.60 -3.51 10.21
CA ASN A 77 -5.28 -4.24 9.14
C ASN A 77 -6.80 -4.04 9.17
N ALA A 78 -7.40 -3.89 10.36
CA ALA A 78 -8.81 -3.54 10.49
C ALA A 78 -9.10 -2.15 9.89
N ALA A 79 -8.21 -1.18 10.11
CA ALA A 79 -8.30 0.15 9.50
C ALA A 79 -8.18 0.08 7.97
N TRP A 80 -7.25 -0.74 7.43
CA TRP A 80 -7.15 -1.02 6.00
C TRP A 80 -8.42 -1.65 5.44
N ALA A 81 -8.97 -2.64 6.13
CA ALA A 81 -10.23 -3.28 5.75
C ALA A 81 -11.39 -2.29 5.73
N ALA A 82 -11.47 -1.40 6.72
CA ALA A 82 -12.45 -0.31 6.75
C ALA A 82 -12.26 0.64 5.54
N GLY A 83 -11.03 1.02 5.22
CA GLY A 83 -10.71 1.82 4.04
C GLY A 83 -11.14 1.15 2.74
N ALA A 84 -10.83 -0.13 2.56
CA ALA A 84 -11.25 -0.91 1.39
C ALA A 84 -12.79 -1.03 1.31
N LEU A 85 -13.47 -1.23 2.43
CA LEU A 85 -14.94 -1.27 2.49
C LEU A 85 -15.54 0.08 2.06
N VAL A 86 -15.06 1.20 2.61
CA VAL A 86 -15.51 2.56 2.27
C VAL A 86 -15.24 2.85 0.79
N MET A 87 -14.06 2.52 0.26
CA MET A 87 -13.74 2.63 -1.17
C MET A 87 -14.72 1.81 -2.02
N GLY A 88 -14.99 0.56 -1.65
CA GLY A 88 -15.92 -0.32 -2.36
C GLY A 88 -17.35 0.24 -2.42
N VAL A 89 -17.83 0.79 -1.31
CA VAL A 89 -19.20 1.31 -1.21
C VAL A 89 -19.36 2.67 -1.90
N LEU A 90 -18.42 3.59 -1.69
CA LEU A 90 -18.58 5.00 -2.08
C LEU A 90 -17.92 5.35 -3.41
N ALA A 91 -16.76 4.80 -3.74
CA ALA A 91 -15.90 5.35 -4.78
C ALA A 91 -15.52 4.37 -5.90
N ALA A 92 -15.30 3.08 -5.63
CA ALA A 92 -14.75 2.16 -6.62
C ALA A 92 -15.57 2.05 -7.91
N GLY A 93 -16.91 2.01 -7.80
CA GLY A 93 -17.80 2.03 -8.96
C GLY A 93 -17.69 3.34 -9.74
N LYS A 94 -17.63 4.47 -9.05
CA LYS A 94 -17.52 5.80 -9.66
C LYS A 94 -16.20 5.96 -10.42
N TYR A 95 -15.06 5.53 -9.84
CA TYR A 95 -13.77 5.54 -10.53
C TYR A 95 -13.82 4.73 -11.82
N ARG A 96 -14.46 3.54 -11.77
CA ARG A 96 -14.61 2.71 -12.98
C ARG A 96 -15.45 3.38 -14.07
N GLU A 97 -16.48 4.14 -13.69
CA GLU A 97 -17.38 4.86 -14.60
C GLU A 97 -16.76 6.16 -15.16
N MET A 98 -15.88 6.83 -14.38
CA MET A 98 -15.27 8.10 -14.78
C MET A 98 -14.22 7.97 -15.88
N ASP A 99 -13.75 6.76 -16.18
CA ASP A 99 -12.77 6.45 -17.22
C ASP A 99 -11.46 7.27 -17.10
N CYS A 100 -11.05 7.58 -15.87
CA CYS A 100 -9.79 8.26 -15.58
C CYS A 100 -8.66 7.26 -15.40
N THR A 101 -7.45 7.67 -15.79
CA THR A 101 -6.24 6.87 -15.60
C THR A 101 -5.61 7.13 -14.23
N THR A 102 -5.64 8.37 -13.78
CA THR A 102 -4.98 8.83 -12.56
C THR A 102 -5.78 9.90 -11.84
N ILE A 103 -5.53 10.10 -10.54
CA ILE A 103 -6.09 11.23 -9.77
C ILE A 103 -5.63 12.58 -10.33
N PRO A 104 -4.34 12.78 -10.69
CA PRO A 104 -3.90 14.03 -11.32
C PRO A 104 -4.64 14.36 -12.61
N GLU A 105 -4.94 13.35 -13.44
CA GLU A 105 -5.77 13.54 -14.64
C GLU A 105 -7.18 14.04 -14.28
N LEU A 106 -7.77 13.47 -13.23
CA LEU A 106 -9.07 13.92 -12.72
C LEU A 106 -8.98 15.37 -12.24
N PHE A 107 -7.92 15.74 -11.52
CA PHE A 107 -7.73 17.11 -11.04
C PHE A 107 -7.58 18.10 -12.20
N GLU A 108 -6.85 17.77 -13.27
CA GLU A 108 -6.80 18.65 -14.44
C GLU A 108 -8.16 18.76 -15.15
N ARG A 109 -8.92 17.67 -15.21
CA ARG A 109 -10.22 17.65 -15.88
C ARG A 109 -11.26 18.58 -15.22
N TYR A 110 -11.22 18.69 -13.90
CA TYR A 110 -12.18 19.50 -13.13
C TYR A 110 -11.61 20.86 -12.70
N TYR A 111 -10.30 20.97 -12.48
CA TYR A 111 -9.64 22.15 -11.93
C TYR A 111 -8.68 22.78 -12.94
N ASP A 112 -7.37 22.48 -12.82
CA ASP A 112 -6.36 23.04 -13.73
C ASP A 112 -5.08 22.20 -13.79
N LYS A 113 -4.13 22.64 -14.68
CA LYS A 113 -2.83 22.00 -14.84
C LYS A 113 -1.95 22.06 -13.59
N LYS A 114 -2.08 23.10 -12.76
CA LYS A 114 -1.27 23.26 -11.54
C LYS A 114 -1.68 22.19 -10.50
N GLY A 115 -3.00 21.94 -10.36
CA GLY A 115 -3.50 20.86 -9.53
C GLY A 115 -2.98 19.49 -9.96
N ARG A 116 -2.88 19.24 -11.27
CA ARG A 116 -2.27 18.01 -11.79
C ARG A 116 -0.82 17.86 -11.36
N VAL A 117 0.03 18.87 -11.60
CA VAL A 117 1.47 18.77 -11.33
C VAL A 117 1.73 18.52 -9.84
N ILE A 118 1.11 19.30 -8.95
CA ILE A 118 1.36 19.15 -7.50
C ILE A 118 0.87 17.79 -6.98
N SER A 119 -0.24 17.27 -7.50
CA SER A 119 -0.76 15.97 -7.09
C SER A 119 0.13 14.81 -7.57
N VAL A 120 0.77 14.91 -8.75
CA VAL A 120 1.74 13.91 -9.21
C VAL A 120 2.91 13.81 -8.25
N ILE A 121 3.49 14.95 -7.84
CA ILE A 121 4.63 14.97 -6.91
C ILE A 121 4.26 14.28 -5.60
N GLY A 122 3.13 14.66 -5.00
CA GLY A 122 2.67 14.06 -3.75
C GLY A 122 2.39 12.55 -3.86
N LEU A 123 1.68 12.13 -4.92
CA LEU A 123 1.33 10.73 -5.11
C LEU A 123 2.56 9.85 -5.42
N ILE A 124 3.53 10.32 -6.21
CA ILE A 124 4.78 9.60 -6.43
C ILE A 124 5.54 9.46 -5.11
N THR A 125 5.64 10.54 -4.32
CA THR A 125 6.29 10.49 -3.00
C THR A 125 5.68 9.42 -2.09
N ILE A 126 4.35 9.35 -2.01
CA ILE A 126 3.63 8.32 -1.26
C ILE A 126 4.03 6.91 -1.73
N GLN A 127 4.01 6.67 -3.05
CA GLN A 127 4.34 5.35 -3.61
C GLN A 127 5.78 4.94 -3.28
N LEU A 128 6.73 5.87 -3.34
CA LEU A 128 8.14 5.60 -3.04
C LEU A 128 8.35 5.28 -1.56
N VAL A 129 7.75 6.07 -0.66
CA VAL A 129 7.84 5.83 0.79
C VAL A 129 7.28 4.46 1.15
N ILE A 130 6.11 4.08 0.61
CA ILE A 130 5.51 2.78 0.92
C ILE A 130 6.35 1.63 0.33
N THR A 131 6.87 1.80 -0.89
CA THR A 131 7.71 0.78 -1.53
C THR A 131 9.02 0.56 -0.78
N SER A 132 9.62 1.61 -0.20
CA SER A 132 10.85 1.47 0.58
C SER A 132 10.65 0.57 1.81
N MET A 133 9.47 0.57 2.40
CA MET A 133 9.13 -0.32 3.52
C MET A 133 9.07 -1.80 3.09
N GLN A 134 8.68 -2.09 1.84
CA GLN A 134 8.69 -3.46 1.32
C GLN A 134 10.13 -3.99 1.17
N TYR A 135 11.09 -3.13 0.78
CA TYR A 135 12.49 -3.54 0.70
C TYR A 135 13.05 -3.83 2.09
N LEU A 136 12.71 -3.00 3.09
CA LEU A 136 13.10 -3.19 4.49
C LEU A 136 12.61 -4.54 5.03
N ALA A 137 11.32 -4.84 4.82
CA ALA A 137 10.72 -6.11 5.23
C ALA A 137 11.34 -7.31 4.50
N GLY A 138 11.56 -7.19 3.20
CA GLY A 138 12.25 -8.21 2.42
C GLY A 138 13.67 -8.47 2.93
N GLY A 139 14.37 -7.42 3.37
CA GLY A 139 15.66 -7.53 4.07
C GLY A 139 15.57 -8.34 5.37
N ALA A 140 14.55 -8.04 6.20
CA ALA A 140 14.32 -8.76 7.45
C ALA A 140 14.01 -10.25 7.22
N ILE A 141 13.21 -10.58 6.21
CA ILE A 141 12.85 -11.97 5.87
C ILE A 141 14.09 -12.73 5.39
N LEU A 142 14.78 -12.22 4.36
CA LEU A 142 15.92 -12.92 3.74
C LEU A 142 17.10 -13.08 4.71
N SER A 143 17.43 -12.05 5.50
CA SER A 143 18.52 -12.14 6.48
C SER A 143 18.19 -13.08 7.65
N SER A 144 16.92 -13.16 8.07
CA SER A 144 16.50 -14.09 9.11
C SER A 144 16.52 -15.55 8.63
N MET A 145 16.20 -15.77 7.35
CA MET A 145 16.08 -17.08 6.73
C MET A 145 17.44 -17.68 6.35
N LEU A 146 18.35 -16.86 5.90
CA LEU A 146 19.66 -17.25 5.37
C LEU A 146 20.74 -16.27 5.86
N PRO A 147 21.01 -16.20 7.17
CA PRO A 147 21.95 -15.23 7.74
C PRO A 147 23.40 -15.43 7.24
N GLU A 148 23.76 -16.64 6.79
CA GLU A 148 25.05 -16.94 6.20
C GLU A 148 25.21 -16.42 4.76
N VAL A 149 24.09 -16.15 4.05
CA VAL A 149 24.08 -15.71 2.65
C VAL A 149 23.73 -14.24 2.54
N PHE A 150 22.75 -13.78 3.34
CA PHE A 150 22.24 -12.43 3.27
C PHE A 150 22.46 -11.67 4.60
N SER A 151 23.23 -10.60 4.53
CA SER A 151 23.10 -9.53 5.51
C SER A 151 21.74 -8.85 5.35
N PHE A 152 21.29 -8.08 6.34
CA PHE A 152 20.05 -7.30 6.24
C PHE A 152 20.04 -6.42 4.98
N THR A 153 21.13 -5.68 4.74
CA THR A 153 21.33 -4.84 3.54
C THR A 153 21.34 -5.66 2.25
N GLY A 154 21.99 -6.82 2.24
CA GLY A 154 22.02 -7.72 1.08
C GLY A 154 20.63 -8.26 0.74
N GLY A 155 19.82 -8.57 1.75
CA GLY A 155 18.42 -8.98 1.60
C GLY A 155 17.54 -7.84 1.04
N MET A 156 17.74 -6.60 1.48
CA MET A 156 17.04 -5.42 0.93
C MET A 156 17.36 -5.22 -0.56
N ILE A 157 18.63 -5.28 -0.94
CA ILE A 157 19.08 -5.13 -2.34
C ILE A 157 18.49 -6.24 -3.21
N THR A 158 18.55 -7.50 -2.75
CA THR A 158 17.99 -8.64 -3.48
C THR A 158 16.49 -8.50 -3.66
N SER A 159 15.77 -8.10 -2.62
CA SER A 159 14.32 -7.82 -2.71
C SER A 159 14.02 -6.71 -3.71
N ALA A 160 14.79 -5.61 -3.70
CA ALA A 160 14.61 -4.53 -4.66
C ALA A 160 14.81 -5.00 -6.11
N ILE A 161 15.86 -5.79 -6.39
CA ILE A 161 16.13 -6.33 -7.73
C ILE A 161 14.96 -7.22 -8.20
N VAL A 162 14.45 -8.10 -7.34
CA VAL A 162 13.35 -9.01 -7.70
C VAL A 162 12.05 -8.24 -7.91
N PHE A 163 11.71 -7.33 -7.02
CA PHE A 163 10.46 -6.55 -7.08
C PHE A 163 10.41 -5.67 -8.33
N VAL A 164 11.49 -4.95 -8.62
CA VAL A 164 11.62 -4.15 -9.84
C VAL A 164 11.58 -5.06 -11.08
N GLY A 165 12.31 -6.17 -11.08
CA GLY A 165 12.35 -7.12 -12.20
C GLY A 165 10.98 -7.68 -12.56
N ILE A 166 10.20 -8.13 -11.58
CA ILE A 166 8.83 -8.63 -11.77
C ILE A 166 7.91 -7.54 -12.32
N THR A 167 8.01 -6.31 -11.77
CA THR A 167 7.21 -5.17 -12.22
C THR A 167 7.45 -4.84 -13.69
N LEU A 168 8.70 -4.87 -14.14
CA LEU A 168 9.08 -4.57 -15.53
C LEU A 168 8.52 -5.57 -16.55
N ILE A 169 8.25 -6.82 -16.16
CA ILE A 169 7.84 -7.90 -17.07
C ILE A 169 6.36 -7.82 -17.45
N GLY A 170 5.44 -7.83 -16.47
CA GLY A 170 4.04 -8.16 -16.73
C GLY A 170 2.99 -7.11 -16.29
N GLY A 171 3.39 -5.97 -15.75
CA GLY A 171 2.47 -4.91 -15.33
C GLY A 171 1.38 -5.42 -14.35
N LEU A 172 0.16 -4.85 -14.43
CA LEU A 172 -0.93 -5.17 -13.51
C LEU A 172 -1.48 -6.60 -13.64
N TRP A 173 -1.37 -7.23 -14.81
CA TRP A 173 -1.74 -8.65 -14.99
C TRP A 173 -0.83 -9.57 -14.19
N SER A 174 0.48 -9.27 -14.17
CA SER A 174 1.45 -10.03 -13.37
C SER A 174 1.12 -9.90 -11.89
N SER A 175 0.93 -8.69 -11.41
CA SER A 175 0.51 -8.43 -10.02
C SER A 175 -0.77 -9.18 -9.67
N GLY A 176 -1.83 -9.07 -10.50
CA GLY A 176 -3.12 -9.67 -10.21
C GLY A 176 -3.11 -11.19 -10.12
N LEU A 177 -2.41 -11.87 -11.03
CA LEU A 177 -2.31 -13.34 -11.01
C LEU A 177 -1.41 -13.82 -9.87
N SER A 178 -0.30 -13.15 -9.63
CA SER A 178 0.58 -13.45 -8.49
C SER A 178 -0.14 -13.24 -7.16
N ASN A 179 -0.98 -12.22 -7.04
CA ASN A 179 -1.72 -11.93 -5.80
C ASN A 179 -2.69 -13.03 -5.41
N ILE A 180 -3.32 -13.75 -6.35
CA ILE A 180 -4.19 -14.90 -6.01
C ILE A 180 -3.37 -15.97 -5.29
N VAL A 181 -2.21 -16.32 -5.83
CA VAL A 181 -1.33 -17.34 -5.24
C VAL A 181 -0.75 -16.83 -3.91
N SER A 182 -0.27 -15.59 -3.89
CA SER A 182 0.33 -14.98 -2.70
C SER A 182 -0.67 -14.90 -1.55
N VAL A 183 -1.88 -14.42 -1.78
CA VAL A 183 -2.93 -14.32 -0.73
C VAL A 183 -3.29 -15.69 -0.19
N ALA A 184 -3.43 -16.71 -1.05
CA ALA A 184 -3.69 -18.09 -0.59
C ALA A 184 -2.56 -18.63 0.30
N LEU A 185 -1.30 -18.42 -0.11
CA LEU A 185 -0.13 -18.85 0.66
C LEU A 185 0.05 -18.05 1.96
N ILE A 186 -0.24 -16.73 1.94
CA ILE A 186 -0.19 -15.89 3.15
C ILE A 186 -1.19 -16.45 4.19
N TYR A 187 -2.42 -16.74 3.77
CA TYR A 187 -3.40 -17.32 4.67
C TYR A 187 -2.95 -18.68 5.22
N ALA A 188 -2.51 -19.58 4.35
CA ALA A 188 -2.01 -20.88 4.77
C ALA A 188 -0.83 -20.73 5.75
N GLY A 189 0.16 -19.90 5.42
CA GLY A 189 1.35 -19.69 6.23
C GLY A 189 1.08 -18.95 7.55
N VAL A 190 0.38 -17.81 7.48
CA VAL A 190 0.14 -16.98 8.68
C VAL A 190 -0.79 -17.68 9.67
N VAL A 191 -1.87 -18.31 9.20
CA VAL A 191 -2.80 -19.05 10.09
C VAL A 191 -2.08 -20.23 10.73
N THR A 192 -1.41 -21.09 9.93
CA THR A 192 -0.67 -22.25 10.45
C THR A 192 0.47 -21.80 11.36
N GLY A 193 1.23 -20.79 10.95
CA GLY A 193 2.33 -20.22 11.73
C GLY A 193 1.86 -19.70 13.09
N THR A 194 0.74 -18.95 13.12
CA THR A 194 0.17 -18.44 14.39
C THR A 194 -0.28 -19.57 15.29
N VAL A 195 -1.02 -20.56 14.77
CA VAL A 195 -1.52 -21.69 15.55
C VAL A 195 -0.37 -22.49 16.17
N LEU A 196 0.66 -22.78 15.37
CA LEU A 196 1.83 -23.54 15.84
C LEU A 196 2.69 -22.74 16.82
N THR A 197 2.89 -21.46 16.57
CA THR A 197 3.59 -20.56 17.51
C THR A 197 2.90 -20.53 18.86
N VAL A 198 1.58 -20.32 18.88
CA VAL A 198 0.79 -20.30 20.11
C VAL A 198 0.88 -21.66 20.84
N LYS A 199 0.78 -22.77 20.11
CA LYS A 199 0.92 -24.11 20.68
C LYS A 199 2.32 -24.37 21.27
N GLN A 200 3.39 -23.96 20.58
CA GLN A 200 4.77 -24.11 21.07
C GLN A 200 5.04 -23.29 22.34
N GLN A 201 4.39 -22.12 22.47
CA GLN A 201 4.51 -21.24 23.64
C GLN A 201 3.56 -21.64 24.80
N GLY A 202 2.89 -22.77 24.70
CA GLY A 202 2.00 -23.27 25.75
C GLY A 202 0.61 -22.61 25.81
N GLY A 203 0.22 -21.87 24.75
CA GLY A 203 -1.09 -21.20 24.64
C GLY A 203 -1.05 -19.70 24.88
N LEU A 204 -2.13 -19.02 24.52
CA LEU A 204 -2.25 -17.56 24.68
C LEU A 204 -2.18 -17.10 26.15
N SER A 205 -2.70 -17.90 27.09
CA SER A 205 -2.62 -17.60 28.54
C SER A 205 -1.18 -17.62 29.04
N THR A 206 -0.36 -18.57 28.56
CA THR A 206 1.05 -18.68 28.92
C THR A 206 1.84 -17.51 28.35
N ILE A 207 1.60 -17.15 27.09
CA ILE A 207 2.19 -15.94 26.48
C ILE A 207 1.83 -14.70 27.32
N ALA A 208 0.56 -14.53 27.66
CA ALA A 208 0.09 -13.39 28.47
C ALA A 208 0.78 -13.30 29.84
N ALA A 209 0.98 -14.46 30.51
CA ALA A 209 1.63 -14.51 31.81
C ALA A 209 3.13 -14.22 31.79
N GLN A 210 3.80 -14.43 30.66
CA GLN A 210 5.26 -14.25 30.50
C GLN A 210 5.64 -12.86 29.93
N LEU A 211 4.67 -12.06 29.49
CA LEU A 211 4.94 -10.73 28.98
C LEU A 211 5.36 -9.77 30.10
N PRO A 212 6.26 -8.80 29.83
CA PRO A 212 6.73 -7.85 30.83
C PRO A 212 5.57 -7.03 31.44
N PRO A 213 5.60 -6.75 32.75
CA PRO A 213 4.59 -5.89 33.38
C PRO A 213 4.66 -4.45 32.86
N GLY A 214 3.58 -3.70 32.97
CA GLY A 214 3.50 -2.27 32.65
C GLY A 214 2.89 -1.92 31.29
N THR A 215 2.53 -2.92 30.48
CA THR A 215 1.80 -2.71 29.23
C THR A 215 0.58 -3.61 29.18
N ASP A 216 -0.57 -3.08 28.75
CA ASP A 216 -1.82 -3.83 28.58
C ASP A 216 -1.80 -4.62 27.25
N TRP A 217 -0.99 -5.66 27.19
CA TRP A 217 -0.64 -6.40 25.96
C TRP A 217 -1.82 -6.96 25.18
N PHE A 218 -2.89 -7.40 25.87
CA PHE A 218 -4.06 -8.05 25.23
C PHE A 218 -5.33 -7.19 25.23
N THR A 219 -5.24 -5.94 25.70
CA THR A 219 -6.41 -5.04 25.62
C THR A 219 -6.56 -4.46 24.20
N PRO A 220 -7.79 -4.17 23.76
CA PRO A 220 -8.04 -3.63 22.44
C PRO A 220 -7.32 -2.31 22.14
N LEU A 221 -7.08 -1.48 23.14
CA LEU A 221 -6.38 -0.21 23.00
C LEU A 221 -4.89 -0.32 23.32
N GLY A 222 -4.51 -1.27 24.16
CA GLY A 222 -3.13 -1.62 24.53
C GLY A 222 -2.21 -0.44 24.76
N GLY A 223 -0.93 -0.59 24.42
CA GLY A 223 0.08 0.47 24.47
C GLY A 223 -0.07 1.58 23.43
N LEU A 224 -1.09 1.54 22.56
CA LEU A 224 -1.29 2.52 21.46
C LEU A 224 -2.27 3.63 21.81
N GLY A 225 -3.32 3.33 22.57
CA GLY A 225 -4.39 4.25 22.90
C GLY A 225 -5.37 4.54 21.76
N PHE A 226 -6.56 5.04 22.12
CA PHE A 226 -7.66 5.29 21.17
C PHE A 226 -7.28 6.28 20.06
N ALA A 227 -6.63 7.38 20.39
CA ALA A 227 -6.30 8.43 19.41
C ALA A 227 -5.38 7.93 18.28
N THR A 228 -4.41 7.07 18.62
CA THR A 228 -3.52 6.47 17.63
C THR A 228 -4.28 5.54 16.68
N ILE A 229 -5.10 4.64 17.26
CA ILE A 229 -5.89 3.67 16.48
C ILE A 229 -6.91 4.41 15.59
N ALA A 230 -7.63 5.40 16.13
CA ALA A 230 -8.54 6.23 15.36
C ALA A 230 -7.81 6.95 14.22
N GLY A 231 -6.60 7.47 14.46
CA GLY A 231 -5.73 8.03 13.43
C GLY A 231 -5.44 7.05 12.30
N TRP A 232 -5.17 5.78 12.62
CA TRP A 232 -4.97 4.73 11.60
C TRP A 232 -6.21 4.51 10.74
N PHE A 233 -7.41 4.48 11.34
CA PHE A 233 -8.65 4.38 10.59
C PHE A 233 -8.84 5.59 9.65
N VAL A 234 -8.59 6.80 10.13
CA VAL A 234 -8.66 8.01 9.31
C VAL A 234 -7.67 7.93 8.15
N VAL A 235 -6.39 7.57 8.40
CA VAL A 235 -5.36 7.41 7.36
C VAL A 235 -5.79 6.37 6.32
N MET A 236 -6.21 5.18 6.77
CA MET A 236 -6.52 4.07 5.86
C MET A 236 -7.78 4.31 5.01
N ILE A 237 -8.81 4.93 5.59
CA ILE A 237 -10.00 5.32 4.84
C ILE A 237 -9.62 6.40 3.81
N THR A 238 -8.87 7.42 4.24
CA THR A 238 -8.41 8.52 3.41
C THR A 238 -7.60 8.02 2.22
N GLN A 239 -6.56 7.24 2.47
CA GLN A 239 -5.68 6.75 1.41
C GLN A 239 -6.39 5.78 0.46
N SER A 240 -7.31 4.94 0.94
CA SER A 240 -8.06 4.02 0.08
C SER A 240 -8.90 4.75 -0.97
N LEU A 241 -9.35 5.96 -0.68
CA LEU A 241 -10.18 6.76 -1.58
C LEU A 241 -9.37 7.51 -2.66
N SER A 242 -8.09 7.79 -2.44
CA SER A 242 -7.33 8.68 -3.34
C SER A 242 -5.89 8.26 -3.65
N ALA A 243 -5.35 7.20 -3.04
CA ALA A 243 -4.05 6.69 -3.44
C ALA A 243 -4.12 6.00 -4.81
N GLN A 244 -3.04 6.14 -5.60
CA GLN A 244 -3.00 5.63 -6.98
C GLN A 244 -3.25 4.11 -7.07
N GLY A 245 -2.73 3.32 -6.13
CA GLY A 245 -2.90 1.86 -6.12
C GLY A 245 -4.37 1.42 -6.08
N PRO A 246 -5.15 1.78 -5.05
CA PRO A 246 -6.58 1.47 -5.00
C PRO A 246 -7.37 2.01 -6.20
N VAL A 247 -7.08 3.25 -6.64
CA VAL A 247 -7.74 3.85 -7.80
C VAL A 247 -7.46 3.06 -9.07
N GLN A 248 -6.21 2.67 -9.31
CA GLN A 248 -5.81 1.87 -10.47
C GLN A 248 -6.50 0.50 -10.48
N ILE A 249 -6.60 -0.17 -9.31
CA ILE A 249 -7.31 -1.44 -9.17
C ILE A 249 -8.81 -1.26 -9.46
N ALA A 250 -9.44 -0.19 -8.97
CA ALA A 250 -10.84 0.10 -9.25
C ALA A 250 -11.10 0.32 -10.75
N CYS A 251 -10.21 1.09 -11.42
CA CYS A 251 -10.28 1.34 -12.86
C CYS A 251 -10.03 0.09 -13.73
N ALA A 252 -9.31 -0.91 -13.20
CA ALA A 252 -9.04 -2.17 -13.89
C ALA A 252 -10.20 -3.17 -13.86
N ALA A 253 -11.22 -2.95 -13.03
CA ALA A 253 -12.38 -3.82 -12.92
C ALA A 253 -13.19 -3.86 -14.23
N SER A 254 -13.80 -5.01 -14.52
CA SER A 254 -14.65 -5.21 -15.70
C SER A 254 -15.96 -4.40 -15.67
N SER A 255 -16.43 -4.06 -14.47
CA SER A 255 -17.63 -3.24 -14.25
C SER A 255 -17.60 -2.55 -12.89
N ALA A 256 -18.44 -1.52 -12.69
CA ALA A 256 -18.64 -0.87 -11.40
C ALA A 256 -19.05 -1.87 -10.29
N LYS A 257 -19.89 -2.87 -10.63
CA LYS A 257 -20.30 -3.95 -9.71
C LYS A 257 -19.13 -4.86 -9.34
N ALA A 258 -18.24 -5.19 -10.29
CA ALA A 258 -17.04 -5.98 -10.03
C ALA A 258 -16.06 -5.20 -9.15
N ALA A 259 -15.85 -3.90 -9.39
CA ALA A 259 -15.07 -3.04 -8.54
C ALA A 259 -15.60 -3.02 -7.08
N LYS A 260 -16.87 -2.69 -6.89
CA LYS A 260 -17.52 -2.65 -5.57
C LYS A 260 -17.36 -3.97 -4.81
N ARG A 261 -17.76 -5.10 -5.45
CA ARG A 261 -17.67 -6.43 -4.82
C ARG A 261 -16.24 -6.83 -4.49
N GLY A 262 -15.30 -6.55 -5.39
CA GLY A 262 -13.90 -6.88 -5.21
C GLY A 262 -13.28 -6.15 -4.02
N PHE A 263 -13.55 -4.86 -3.82
CA PHE A 263 -13.09 -4.12 -2.66
C PHE A 263 -13.72 -4.63 -1.34
N ILE A 264 -15.00 -4.99 -1.34
CA ILE A 264 -15.67 -5.58 -0.17
C ILE A 264 -15.05 -6.94 0.20
N TRP A 265 -14.83 -7.82 -0.77
CA TRP A 265 -14.17 -9.11 -0.54
C TRP A 265 -12.71 -8.92 -0.12
N GLY A 266 -12.00 -7.94 -0.71
CA GLY A 266 -10.65 -7.58 -0.29
C GLY A 266 -10.60 -7.14 1.18
N ALA A 267 -11.57 -6.34 1.63
CA ALA A 267 -11.67 -5.93 3.03
C ALA A 267 -11.77 -7.13 3.99
N ILE A 268 -12.59 -8.14 3.65
CA ILE A 268 -12.74 -9.38 4.44
C ILE A 268 -11.40 -10.13 4.50
N LEU A 269 -10.67 -10.18 3.38
CA LEU A 269 -9.37 -10.84 3.30
C LEU A 269 -8.27 -10.10 4.07
N ILE A 270 -8.32 -8.79 4.22
CA ILE A 270 -7.30 -8.01 4.92
C ILE A 270 -7.42 -8.13 6.44
N PHE A 271 -8.67 -8.13 6.95
CA PHE A 271 -8.98 -7.96 8.37
C PHE A 271 -8.24 -8.89 9.32
N PRO A 272 -8.25 -10.24 9.17
CA PRO A 272 -7.72 -11.15 10.18
C PRO A 272 -6.20 -11.19 10.25
N ILE A 273 -5.50 -10.89 9.16
CA ILE A 273 -4.04 -11.05 9.05
C ILE A 273 -3.29 -10.21 10.08
N GLY A 274 -3.76 -8.97 10.37
CA GLY A 274 -3.12 -8.11 11.34
C GLY A 274 -3.11 -8.70 12.76
N PHE A 275 -4.22 -9.22 13.22
CA PHE A 275 -4.30 -9.82 14.55
C PHE A 275 -3.48 -11.12 14.66
N LEU A 276 -3.44 -11.92 13.60
CA LEU A 276 -2.59 -13.12 13.56
C LEU A 276 -1.10 -12.75 13.64
N CYS A 277 -0.65 -11.76 12.87
CA CYS A 277 0.72 -11.26 12.94
C CYS A 277 1.04 -10.59 14.29
N ALA A 278 0.07 -9.88 14.90
CA ALA A 278 0.23 -9.29 16.22
C ALA A 278 0.43 -10.36 17.31
N ILE A 279 -0.32 -11.46 17.27
CA ILE A 279 -0.13 -12.60 18.19
C ILE A 279 1.27 -13.20 18.04
N MET A 280 1.76 -13.37 16.81
CA MET A 280 3.14 -13.84 16.59
C MET A 280 4.19 -12.84 17.09
N GLY A 281 3.92 -11.52 16.97
CA GLY A 281 4.77 -10.47 17.53
C GLY A 281 4.86 -10.52 19.05
N LEU A 282 3.74 -10.76 19.73
CA LEU A 282 3.68 -10.98 21.19
C LEU A 282 4.44 -12.25 21.60
N ALA A 283 4.25 -13.34 20.88
CA ALA A 283 4.98 -14.58 21.11
C ALA A 283 6.49 -14.39 20.93
N ALA A 284 6.90 -13.60 19.94
CA ALA A 284 8.30 -13.25 19.73
C ALA A 284 8.88 -12.42 20.89
N ARG A 285 8.07 -11.52 21.47
CA ARG A 285 8.48 -10.72 22.65
C ARG A 285 8.81 -11.60 23.85
N VAL A 286 8.07 -12.69 24.02
CA VAL A 286 8.31 -13.67 25.09
C VAL A 286 9.54 -14.53 24.77
N ALA A 287 9.60 -15.09 23.55
CA ALA A 287 10.64 -16.07 23.18
C ALA A 287 12.01 -15.42 22.90
N TYR A 288 12.04 -14.20 22.42
CA TYR A 288 13.24 -13.50 21.96
C TYR A 288 13.24 -12.02 22.37
N PRO A 289 13.23 -11.68 23.69
CA PRO A 289 13.05 -10.31 24.16
C PRO A 289 14.09 -9.31 23.67
N GLU A 290 15.30 -9.78 23.34
CA GLU A 290 16.43 -8.95 22.88
C GLU A 290 16.51 -8.78 21.36
N VAL A 291 15.60 -9.41 20.60
CA VAL A 291 15.63 -9.28 19.14
C VAL A 291 15.16 -7.87 18.73
N GLN A 292 15.72 -7.35 17.65
CA GLN A 292 15.19 -6.13 17.05
C GLN A 292 13.73 -6.36 16.63
N ALA A 293 12.83 -5.43 16.97
CA ALA A 293 11.39 -5.57 16.76
C ALA A 293 11.03 -5.88 15.29
N THR A 294 11.74 -5.31 14.32
CA THR A 294 11.56 -5.59 12.88
C THR A 294 11.86 -7.05 12.49
N LEU A 295 12.72 -7.72 13.25
CA LEU A 295 13.06 -9.13 13.06
C LEU A 295 12.18 -10.09 13.87
N ALA A 296 11.28 -9.58 14.71
CA ALA A 296 10.46 -10.38 15.61
C ALA A 296 9.64 -11.45 14.87
N LEU A 297 8.89 -11.05 13.83
CA LEU A 297 8.06 -11.98 13.06
C LEU A 297 8.87 -13.02 12.31
N PRO A 298 9.88 -12.68 11.50
CA PRO A 298 10.73 -13.69 10.86
C PRO A 298 11.40 -14.63 11.88
N LYS A 299 11.87 -14.12 13.01
CA LYS A 299 12.57 -14.91 14.03
C LYS A 299 11.68 -15.96 14.68
N ILE A 300 10.46 -15.58 15.07
CA ILE A 300 9.52 -16.52 15.68
C ILE A 300 9.07 -17.61 14.68
N ILE A 301 8.88 -17.24 13.41
CA ILE A 301 8.54 -18.19 12.34
C ILE A 301 9.70 -19.17 12.10
N MET A 302 10.96 -18.74 12.14
CA MET A 302 12.12 -19.61 12.00
C MET A 302 12.26 -20.64 13.13
N GLY A 303 11.59 -20.43 14.26
CA GLY A 303 11.48 -21.42 15.35
C GLY A 303 10.50 -22.56 15.09
N LEU A 304 9.73 -22.51 13.98
CA LEU A 304 8.81 -23.56 13.56
C LEU A 304 9.52 -24.66 12.73
N ASP A 305 8.77 -25.72 12.39
CA ASP A 305 9.25 -26.74 11.44
C ASP A 305 9.82 -26.10 10.16
N PRO A 306 10.95 -26.60 9.62
CA PRO A 306 11.64 -26.01 8.46
C PRO A 306 10.76 -25.83 7.21
N VAL A 307 9.82 -26.74 6.95
CA VAL A 307 8.93 -26.62 5.79
C VAL A 307 7.89 -25.52 6.02
N ILE A 308 7.31 -25.49 7.22
CA ILE A 308 6.29 -24.50 7.58
C ILE A 308 6.92 -23.10 7.64
N SER A 309 8.08 -22.96 8.25
CA SER A 309 8.81 -21.69 8.30
C SER A 309 9.17 -21.19 6.90
N GLY A 310 9.65 -22.07 6.02
CA GLY A 310 9.98 -21.74 4.65
C GLY A 310 8.75 -21.27 3.85
N ILE A 311 7.63 -22.00 3.92
CA ILE A 311 6.38 -21.61 3.23
C ILE A 311 5.84 -20.28 3.78
N THR A 312 5.82 -20.10 5.11
CA THR A 312 5.29 -18.89 5.73
C THR A 312 6.14 -17.67 5.38
N LEU A 313 7.46 -17.75 5.47
CA LEU A 313 8.37 -16.66 5.11
C LEU A 313 8.34 -16.35 3.61
N ALA A 314 8.28 -17.37 2.76
CA ALA A 314 8.11 -17.18 1.32
C ALA A 314 6.79 -16.46 1.00
N ALA A 315 5.71 -16.82 1.69
CA ALA A 315 4.40 -16.16 1.52
C ALA A 315 4.43 -14.70 1.98
N LEU A 316 5.08 -14.38 3.11
CA LEU A 316 5.25 -13.01 3.59
C LEU A 316 6.09 -12.19 2.61
N TRP A 317 7.21 -12.74 2.14
CA TRP A 317 8.04 -12.08 1.13
C TRP A 317 7.30 -11.85 -0.19
N ALA A 318 6.44 -12.79 -0.57
CA ALA A 318 5.55 -12.64 -1.72
C ALA A 318 4.54 -11.51 -1.57
N ALA A 319 4.03 -11.30 -0.36
CA ALA A 319 3.17 -10.17 -0.06
C ALA A 319 3.90 -8.84 -0.31
N ASP A 320 5.15 -8.75 0.11
CA ASP A 320 5.99 -7.58 -0.15
C ASP A 320 6.23 -7.36 -1.64
N VAL A 321 6.52 -8.43 -2.40
CA VAL A 321 6.64 -8.39 -3.87
C VAL A 321 5.40 -7.80 -4.50
N SER A 322 4.21 -8.31 -4.14
CA SER A 322 2.96 -7.91 -4.77
C SER A 322 2.62 -6.44 -4.50
N THR A 323 2.82 -5.99 -3.28
CA THR A 323 2.64 -4.59 -2.86
C THR A 323 3.62 -3.68 -3.59
N ALA A 324 4.93 -3.99 -3.57
CA ALA A 324 5.96 -3.21 -4.24
C ALA A 324 5.73 -3.10 -5.74
N CYS A 325 5.37 -4.20 -6.41
CA CYS A 325 5.06 -4.20 -7.85
C CYS A 325 3.91 -3.26 -8.20
N THR A 326 2.82 -3.28 -7.41
CA THR A 326 1.66 -2.42 -7.64
C THR A 326 2.01 -0.95 -7.43
N LEU A 327 2.78 -0.63 -6.40
CA LEU A 327 3.21 0.72 -6.07
C LEU A 327 4.19 1.29 -7.10
N LEU A 328 5.20 0.52 -7.50
CA LEU A 328 6.16 0.92 -8.53
C LEU A 328 5.49 1.14 -9.89
N LEU A 329 4.54 0.26 -10.26
CA LEU A 329 3.75 0.42 -11.47
C LEU A 329 2.91 1.70 -11.40
N GLY A 330 2.29 1.98 -10.26
CA GLY A 330 1.53 3.20 -10.01
C GLY A 330 2.39 4.45 -10.15
N ALA A 331 3.57 4.48 -9.52
CA ALA A 331 4.51 5.59 -9.61
C ALA A 331 5.00 5.81 -11.06
N GLY A 332 5.34 4.73 -11.76
CA GLY A 332 5.70 4.78 -13.18
C GLY A 332 4.58 5.32 -14.06
N THR A 333 3.33 4.91 -13.78
CA THR A 333 2.14 5.41 -14.49
C THR A 333 1.95 6.92 -14.28
N LEU A 334 2.06 7.38 -13.03
CA LEU A 334 1.95 8.80 -12.70
C LEU A 334 2.98 9.63 -13.46
N PHE A 335 4.25 9.20 -13.50
CA PHE A 335 5.26 9.92 -14.25
C PHE A 335 5.03 9.86 -15.77
N ALA A 336 4.84 8.66 -16.32
CA ALA A 336 4.70 8.47 -17.76
C ALA A 336 3.47 9.16 -18.33
N GLN A 337 2.31 9.09 -17.63
CA GLN A 337 1.05 9.67 -18.09
C GLN A 337 0.97 11.16 -17.78
N ASP A 338 1.28 11.54 -16.55
CA ASP A 338 0.94 12.85 -16.02
C ASP A 338 2.06 13.88 -16.18
N ILE A 339 3.31 13.43 -16.36
CA ILE A 339 4.44 14.31 -16.66
C ILE A 339 4.87 14.13 -18.13
N TYR A 340 5.34 12.94 -18.50
CA TYR A 340 6.01 12.77 -19.80
C TYR A 340 5.03 12.92 -20.98
N LYS A 341 3.95 12.13 -21.02
CA LYS A 341 2.97 12.19 -22.11
C LYS A 341 2.23 13.54 -22.14
N ARG A 342 1.94 14.11 -20.97
CA ARG A 342 1.17 15.35 -20.89
C ARG A 342 1.94 16.60 -21.24
N PHE A 343 3.21 16.72 -20.79
CA PHE A 343 3.97 17.96 -20.89
C PHE A 343 5.18 17.89 -21.82
N ILE A 344 5.78 16.69 -22.04
CA ILE A 344 7.00 16.53 -22.82
C ILE A 344 6.67 16.05 -24.24
N ASN A 345 5.88 14.98 -24.37
CA ASN A 345 5.55 14.41 -25.68
C ASN A 345 4.09 13.95 -25.75
N PRO A 346 3.14 14.83 -26.07
CA PRO A 346 1.71 14.47 -26.19
C PRO A 346 1.41 13.43 -27.29
N ALA A 347 2.26 13.34 -28.33
CA ALA A 347 2.11 12.39 -29.45
C ALA A 347 2.82 11.06 -29.19
N LEU A 348 3.10 10.73 -27.92
CA LEU A 348 3.81 9.52 -27.53
C LEU A 348 3.04 8.24 -27.97
N THR A 349 3.72 7.39 -28.76
CA THR A 349 3.15 6.11 -29.21
C THR A 349 3.05 5.12 -28.02
N GLU A 350 2.11 4.18 -28.10
CA GLU A 350 1.86 3.19 -27.04
C GLU A 350 3.13 2.39 -26.66
N ASN A 351 3.93 1.98 -27.64
CA ASN A 351 5.18 1.25 -27.36
C ASN A 351 6.20 2.11 -26.62
N LYS A 352 6.37 3.36 -27.02
CA LYS A 352 7.28 4.29 -26.34
C LYS A 352 6.76 4.62 -24.93
N TYR A 353 5.44 4.72 -24.75
CA TYR A 353 4.84 4.91 -23.45
C TYR A 353 5.22 3.78 -22.46
N VAL A 354 5.11 2.52 -22.89
CA VAL A 354 5.51 1.37 -22.06
C VAL A 354 7.01 1.40 -21.74
N ILE A 355 7.85 1.80 -22.70
CA ILE A 355 9.31 1.95 -22.46
C ILE A 355 9.58 3.04 -21.43
N ILE A 356 8.99 4.23 -21.56
CA ILE A 356 9.15 5.32 -20.59
C ILE A 356 8.68 4.88 -19.20
N ASN A 357 7.53 4.19 -19.11
CA ASN A 357 7.04 3.65 -17.84
C ASN A 357 8.07 2.70 -17.20
N ARG A 358 8.64 1.77 -17.96
CA ARG A 358 9.67 0.82 -17.48
C ARG A 358 10.95 1.53 -17.02
N VAL A 359 11.45 2.49 -17.79
CA VAL A 359 12.63 3.28 -17.40
C VAL A 359 12.36 4.05 -16.10
N THR A 360 11.17 4.61 -15.98
CA THR A 360 10.75 5.31 -14.76
C THR A 360 10.69 4.34 -13.57
N ILE A 361 10.09 3.15 -13.72
CA ILE A 361 10.04 2.12 -12.67
C ILE A 361 11.46 1.75 -12.21
N LEU A 362 12.38 1.58 -13.14
CA LEU A 362 13.78 1.26 -12.82
C LEU A 362 14.43 2.39 -12.01
N ALA A 363 14.33 3.63 -12.47
CA ALA A 363 14.91 4.80 -11.80
C ALA A 363 14.31 5.02 -10.40
N LEU A 364 12.97 4.95 -10.28
CA LEU A 364 12.27 5.10 -9.01
C LEU A 364 12.56 3.92 -8.07
N GLY A 365 12.73 2.71 -8.59
CA GLY A 365 13.11 1.54 -7.79
C GLY A 365 14.47 1.71 -7.11
N PHE A 366 15.47 2.24 -7.81
CA PHE A 366 16.76 2.57 -7.21
C PHE A 366 16.66 3.70 -6.17
N PHE A 367 15.93 4.76 -6.47
CA PHE A 367 15.73 5.84 -5.51
C PHE A 367 15.00 5.36 -4.24
N THR A 368 14.04 4.47 -4.39
CA THR A 368 13.32 3.84 -3.29
C THR A 368 14.24 3.00 -2.40
N LEU A 369 15.22 2.32 -2.99
CA LEU A 369 16.20 1.55 -2.22
C LEU A 369 17.06 2.48 -1.35
N TRP A 370 17.46 3.63 -1.89
CA TRP A 370 18.15 4.66 -1.11
C TRP A 370 17.31 5.17 0.06
N LEU A 371 16.00 5.39 -0.14
CA LEU A 371 15.08 5.75 0.94
C LEU A 371 15.00 4.65 2.01
N ALA A 372 14.96 3.38 1.62
CA ALA A 372 14.89 2.25 2.53
C ALA A 372 16.09 2.17 3.49
N PHE A 373 17.29 2.55 3.05
CA PHE A 373 18.47 2.59 3.93
C PHE A 373 18.39 3.64 5.06
N ASN A 374 17.50 4.62 4.94
CA ASN A 374 17.33 5.72 5.89
C ASN A 374 16.03 5.62 6.71
N ALA A 375 15.31 4.50 6.63
CA ALA A 375 14.02 4.32 7.31
C ALA A 375 14.19 3.95 8.80
N VAL A 376 13.31 4.49 9.65
CA VAL A 376 13.39 4.33 11.13
C VAL A 376 12.44 3.27 11.67
N GLY A 377 11.55 2.71 10.85
CA GLY A 377 10.56 1.70 11.23
C GLY A 377 9.45 1.58 10.18
N ILE A 378 8.89 0.38 10.02
CA ILE A 378 8.01 0.08 8.89
C ILE A 378 6.68 0.84 9.03
N LEU A 379 5.94 0.57 10.09
CA LEU A 379 4.56 1.07 10.23
C LEU A 379 4.51 2.59 10.41
N LYS A 380 5.40 3.15 11.23
CA LYS A 380 5.44 4.59 11.50
C LYS A 380 5.74 5.41 10.24
N THR A 381 6.77 5.01 9.48
CA THR A 381 7.17 5.70 8.25
C THR A 381 6.07 5.62 7.19
N LEU A 382 5.42 4.45 7.06
CA LEU A 382 4.33 4.25 6.11
C LEU A 382 3.12 5.14 6.43
N LEU A 383 2.69 5.17 7.69
CA LEU A 383 1.53 5.99 8.10
C LEU A 383 1.76 7.49 7.90
N LEU A 384 2.98 7.97 8.15
CA LEU A 384 3.37 9.35 7.85
C LEU A 384 3.27 9.65 6.34
N GLY A 385 3.79 8.77 5.49
CA GLY A 385 3.70 8.94 4.04
C GLY A 385 2.27 8.93 3.53
N LEU A 386 1.42 8.05 4.09
CA LEU A 386 0.01 7.94 3.70
C LEU A 386 -0.84 9.14 4.11
N SER A 387 -0.47 9.90 5.12
CA SER A 387 -1.23 11.08 5.54
C SER A 387 -1.29 12.15 4.45
N LEU A 388 -0.30 12.22 3.54
CA LEU A 388 -0.35 13.07 2.35
C LEU A 388 -1.57 12.86 1.46
N THR A 389 -2.26 11.71 1.56
CA THR A 389 -3.48 11.46 0.78
C THR A 389 -4.67 12.31 1.22
N THR A 390 -4.59 12.99 2.36
CA THR A 390 -5.67 13.81 2.93
C THR A 390 -6.18 14.86 1.95
N ALA A 391 -5.27 15.64 1.38
CA ALA A 391 -5.63 16.69 0.43
C ALA A 391 -6.32 16.14 -0.82
N PHE A 392 -5.79 15.04 -1.36
CA PHE A 392 -6.37 14.39 -2.55
C PHE A 392 -7.77 13.84 -2.27
N THR A 393 -7.96 13.22 -1.11
CA THR A 393 -9.26 12.69 -0.69
C THR A 393 -10.29 13.79 -0.49
N LEU A 394 -9.93 14.87 0.20
CA LEU A 394 -10.84 16.00 0.41
C LEU A 394 -11.28 16.59 -0.93
N VAL A 395 -10.33 16.90 -1.82
CA VAL A 395 -10.62 17.46 -3.14
C VAL A 395 -11.50 16.51 -3.96
N PHE A 396 -11.20 15.20 -3.96
CA PHE A 396 -11.98 14.18 -4.66
C PHE A 396 -13.42 14.10 -4.14
N LEU A 397 -13.61 14.02 -2.81
CA LEU A 397 -14.92 13.94 -2.19
C LEU A 397 -15.76 15.21 -2.49
N CYS A 398 -15.14 16.40 -2.35
CA CYS A 398 -15.82 17.64 -2.67
C CYS A 398 -16.19 17.73 -4.16
N THR A 399 -15.33 17.27 -5.07
CA THR A 399 -15.62 17.23 -6.51
C THR A 399 -16.86 16.41 -6.82
N ILE A 400 -17.02 15.26 -6.13
CA ILE A 400 -18.14 14.34 -6.40
C ILE A 400 -19.42 14.74 -5.68
N PHE A 401 -19.31 15.13 -4.40
CA PHE A 401 -20.48 15.30 -3.53
C PHE A 401 -20.86 16.76 -3.33
N LEU A 402 -19.92 17.70 -3.44
CA LEU A 402 -20.11 19.13 -3.16
C LEU A 402 -19.51 20.02 -4.28
N PRO A 403 -19.83 19.79 -5.56
CA PRO A 403 -19.20 20.51 -6.68
C PRO A 403 -19.43 22.02 -6.64
N GLY A 404 -20.51 22.47 -5.99
CA GLY A 404 -20.80 23.90 -5.80
C GLY A 404 -19.77 24.66 -4.95
N LEU A 405 -19.05 23.97 -4.06
CA LEU A 405 -17.98 24.54 -3.24
C LEU A 405 -16.62 24.53 -3.95
N CYS A 406 -16.46 23.75 -5.01
CA CYS A 406 -15.19 23.61 -5.70
C CYS A 406 -14.86 24.84 -6.54
N ARG A 407 -13.62 25.28 -6.47
CA ARG A 407 -13.08 26.39 -7.25
C ARG A 407 -11.87 25.93 -8.07
N ARG A 408 -11.54 26.67 -9.11
CA ARG A 408 -10.44 26.31 -10.03
C ARG A 408 -9.12 26.01 -9.31
N ASN A 409 -8.79 26.78 -8.29
CA ASN A 409 -7.54 26.64 -7.54
C ASN A 409 -7.64 25.75 -6.29
N SER A 410 -8.82 25.18 -5.97
CA SER A 410 -8.99 24.34 -4.76
C SER A 410 -8.03 23.16 -4.72
N ALA A 411 -7.85 22.43 -5.82
CA ALA A 411 -6.95 21.29 -5.86
C ALA A 411 -5.49 21.68 -5.58
N PHE A 412 -5.02 22.78 -6.16
CA PHE A 412 -3.65 23.24 -5.99
C PHE A 412 -3.36 23.67 -4.55
N TYR A 413 -4.12 24.62 -4.02
CA TYR A 413 -3.85 25.18 -2.69
C TYR A 413 -4.08 24.15 -1.57
N THR A 414 -5.11 23.33 -1.67
CA THR A 414 -5.37 22.31 -0.65
C THR A 414 -4.25 21.25 -0.64
N THR A 415 -3.79 20.82 -1.81
CA THR A 415 -2.67 19.86 -1.89
C THR A 415 -1.36 20.47 -1.38
N LEU A 416 -1.08 21.72 -1.76
CA LEU A 416 0.11 22.42 -1.27
C LEU A 416 0.08 22.58 0.27
N ALA A 417 -1.06 22.98 0.82
CA ALA A 417 -1.23 23.13 2.26
C ALA A 417 -1.02 21.80 3.01
N GLY A 418 -1.59 20.69 2.52
CA GLY A 418 -1.36 19.36 3.09
C GLY A 418 0.13 18.96 3.07
N MET A 419 0.81 19.14 1.94
CA MET A 419 2.24 18.84 1.82
C MET A 419 3.09 19.70 2.77
N LEU A 420 2.82 21.00 2.87
CA LEU A 420 3.52 21.91 3.77
C LEU A 420 3.25 21.57 5.24
N THR A 421 2.03 21.15 5.58
CA THR A 421 1.68 20.71 6.94
C THR A 421 2.47 19.49 7.35
N LEU A 422 2.59 18.48 6.48
CA LEU A 422 3.38 17.29 6.79
C LEU A 422 4.88 17.62 6.87
N LEU A 423 5.39 18.47 5.97
CA LEU A 423 6.78 18.91 6.02
C LEU A 423 7.06 19.67 7.34
N ALA A 424 6.19 20.59 7.73
CA ALA A 424 6.29 21.29 8.99
C ALA A 424 6.25 20.34 10.19
N TRP A 425 5.35 19.34 10.17
CA TRP A 425 5.28 18.29 11.19
C TRP A 425 6.60 17.51 11.34
N GLN A 426 7.30 17.27 10.24
CA GLN A 426 8.59 16.57 10.28
C GLN A 426 9.71 17.45 10.85
N LEU A 427 9.74 18.72 10.46
CA LEU A 427 10.85 19.65 10.77
C LEU A 427 10.67 20.38 12.10
N ILE A 428 9.43 20.59 12.57
CA ILE A 428 9.12 21.42 13.74
C ILE A 428 8.44 20.55 14.81
N PRO A 429 9.19 20.04 15.80
CA PRO A 429 8.62 19.18 16.85
C PRO A 429 7.49 19.83 17.66
N GLU A 430 7.50 21.15 17.81
CA GLU A 430 6.55 21.93 18.62
C GLU A 430 5.12 21.86 18.09
N ILE A 431 4.92 21.61 16.78
CA ILE A 431 3.58 21.46 16.18
C ILE A 431 2.98 20.06 16.34
N ARG A 432 3.73 19.12 16.95
CA ARG A 432 3.26 17.75 17.20
C ARG A 432 2.33 17.67 18.41
N ILE A 433 1.30 18.50 18.40
CA ILE A 433 0.31 18.63 19.50
C ILE A 433 -0.77 17.55 19.50
N VAL A 434 -0.83 16.72 18.46
CA VAL A 434 -1.79 15.62 18.30
C VAL A 434 -1.08 14.29 18.09
N ALA A 435 -1.77 13.18 18.32
CA ALA A 435 -1.17 11.83 18.25
C ALA A 435 -0.67 11.46 16.84
N HIS A 436 -1.26 12.03 15.78
CA HIS A 436 -0.89 11.72 14.39
C HIS A 436 -1.09 12.94 13.49
N PRO A 437 -0.19 13.24 12.53
CA PRO A 437 -0.27 14.40 11.65
C PRO A 437 -1.58 14.46 10.83
N ILE A 438 -2.21 13.33 10.57
CA ILE A 438 -3.45 13.25 9.80
C ILE A 438 -4.56 14.18 10.35
N TYR A 439 -4.64 14.35 11.66
CA TYR A 439 -5.64 15.22 12.27
C TYR A 439 -5.40 16.69 11.92
N LEU A 440 -4.13 17.12 12.00
CA LEU A 440 -3.73 18.49 11.64
C LEU A 440 -3.89 18.71 10.13
N GLU A 441 -3.52 17.73 9.30
CA GLU A 441 -3.68 17.80 7.85
C GLU A 441 -5.13 17.92 7.43
N TRP A 442 -6.06 17.14 8.01
CA TRP A 442 -7.48 17.29 7.73
C TRP A 442 -7.97 18.69 8.09
N LEU A 443 -7.60 19.21 9.27
CA LEU A 443 -7.99 20.56 9.70
C LEU A 443 -7.48 21.62 8.70
N VAL A 444 -6.18 21.61 8.40
CA VAL A 444 -5.56 22.61 7.51
C VAL A 444 -6.11 22.48 6.09
N CYS A 445 -6.28 21.27 5.57
CA CYS A 445 -6.85 21.07 4.23
C CYS A 445 -8.29 21.54 4.14
N ILE A 446 -9.15 21.28 5.15
CA ILE A 446 -10.53 21.76 5.17
C ILE A 446 -10.57 23.28 5.23
N VAL A 447 -9.80 23.90 6.13
CA VAL A 447 -9.73 25.36 6.25
C VAL A 447 -9.25 25.99 4.95
N THR A 448 -8.20 25.46 4.34
CA THR A 448 -7.67 25.95 3.07
C THR A 448 -8.68 25.79 1.94
N PHE A 449 -9.34 24.62 1.85
CA PHE A 449 -10.35 24.35 0.83
C PHE A 449 -11.53 25.35 0.94
N LEU A 450 -12.04 25.58 2.16
CA LEU A 450 -13.13 26.52 2.42
C LEU A 450 -12.69 27.97 2.16
N ALA A 451 -11.49 28.37 2.55
CA ALA A 451 -10.95 29.68 2.25
C ALA A 451 -10.88 29.92 0.74
N VAL A 452 -10.39 28.95 -0.04
CA VAL A 452 -10.38 29.03 -1.51
C VAL A 452 -11.80 29.07 -2.07
N ALA A 453 -12.74 28.32 -1.49
CA ALA A 453 -14.14 28.33 -1.93
C ALA A 453 -14.81 29.71 -1.79
N VAL A 454 -14.35 30.53 -0.82
CA VAL A 454 -14.86 31.91 -0.58
C VAL A 454 -14.09 32.92 -1.43
N ILE A 455 -12.78 32.82 -1.50
CA ILE A 455 -11.89 33.85 -2.09
C ILE A 455 -11.83 33.76 -3.63
N ASP A 456 -11.78 32.52 -4.18
CA ASP A 456 -11.65 32.31 -5.63
C ASP A 456 -13.02 32.39 -6.33
N PRO A 457 -13.25 33.36 -7.21
CA PRO A 457 -14.53 33.49 -7.93
C PRO A 457 -14.70 32.43 -9.03
N GLN A 458 -13.63 31.77 -9.47
CA GLN A 458 -13.66 30.86 -10.60
C GLN A 458 -14.16 29.47 -10.20
N LYS A 459 -15.38 29.10 -10.59
CA LYS A 459 -15.94 27.76 -10.40
C LYS A 459 -15.26 26.73 -11.29
N ILE A 460 -15.31 25.46 -10.87
CA ILE A 460 -14.83 24.32 -11.68
C ILE A 460 -15.71 24.15 -12.93
N THR A 461 -15.10 23.59 -13.97
CA THR A 461 -15.82 23.14 -15.17
C THR A 461 -16.25 21.69 -14.97
N ILE A 462 -17.57 21.44 -14.87
CA ILE A 462 -18.07 20.06 -14.82
C ILE A 462 -18.08 19.54 -16.25
N PRO A 463 -17.29 18.52 -16.62
CA PRO A 463 -17.33 17.95 -17.95
C PRO A 463 -18.74 17.41 -18.24
N ALA A 464 -19.30 17.71 -19.40
CA ALA A 464 -20.53 17.08 -19.86
C ALA A 464 -20.34 15.55 -19.84
N LYS A 465 -21.34 14.80 -19.32
CA LYS A 465 -21.31 13.32 -19.37
C LYS A 465 -21.09 12.94 -20.83
N SER A 466 -19.97 12.26 -21.11
CA SER A 466 -19.79 11.64 -22.42
C SER A 466 -20.91 10.62 -22.58
N THR A 467 -21.89 10.93 -23.43
CA THR A 467 -22.83 9.96 -23.97
C THR A 467 -21.97 8.96 -24.75
N GLN A 468 -21.58 7.88 -24.11
CA GLN A 468 -21.06 6.72 -24.84
C GLN A 468 -22.23 6.16 -25.62
N THR A 469 -22.30 6.52 -26.90
CA THR A 469 -22.99 5.74 -27.92
C THR A 469 -22.43 4.32 -27.88
N THR A 470 -23.23 3.42 -27.36
CA THR A 470 -23.08 1.98 -27.53
C THR A 470 -22.95 1.70 -29.04
N GLN A 471 -21.75 1.36 -29.47
CA GLN A 471 -21.50 0.58 -30.67
C GLN A 471 -20.78 -0.72 -30.29
#